data_8b95fd308e7669c65f76d676eb7f8211
#
_entry.id   8b95fd308e7669c65f76d676eb7f8211
#
_cell.length_a   1.000
_cell.length_b   1.000
_cell.length_c   1.000
_cell.angle_alpha   90.00
_cell.angle_beta   90.00
_cell.angle_gamma   90.00
#
_symmetry.space_group_name_H-M   'P 1'
#
loop_
_entity.id
_entity.type
_entity.pdbx_description
1 polymer ?
#
loop_
_entity_poly.entity_id
_entity_poly.type
_entity_poly.pdbx_seq_one_letter_code
_entity_poly.pdbx_strand_id
1 'polypeptide(L)'
;MGKKVLILSSSPRKGGNSETLAAAFAKGAQEAGNQVETVYLREKQYGFCKGCLACQKLGHCVIKDDAVEIAARMHDADVLVFATPVYYYSVSGQLKTMLDRANPLFDSDYAFTKAYLLAAAAEDGEETVEGTVKAVQGWVDCFERCELVGTVFAGGVNGVGDIAGHPALEKAYQMGKEV
;
A
#
# COMPACT_ATOMS: atom_id res chain seq x y z
N MET A 1 4.96 22.92 -3.72
CA MET A 1 3.65 22.28 -3.52
C MET A 1 3.89 20.94 -2.83
N GLY A 2 3.06 20.60 -1.85
CA GLY A 2 3.16 19.26 -1.24
C GLY A 2 2.82 18.17 -2.23
N LYS A 3 3.37 16.97 -2.04
CA LYS A 3 3.11 15.78 -2.85
C LYS A 3 1.74 15.21 -2.57
N LYS A 4 1.18 14.50 -3.56
CA LYS A 4 -0.02 13.67 -3.40
C LYS A 4 0.42 12.27 -2.95
N VAL A 5 0.05 11.91 -1.74
CA VAL A 5 0.36 10.61 -1.13
C VAL A 5 -0.91 9.77 -1.07
N LEU A 6 -0.91 8.61 -1.72
CA LEU A 6 -2.00 7.66 -1.67
C LEU A 6 -1.61 6.45 -0.82
N ILE A 7 -2.36 6.20 0.24
CA ILE A 7 -2.19 5.04 1.11
C ILE A 7 -3.28 3.99 0.78
N LEU A 8 -2.86 2.78 0.39
CA LEU A 8 -3.74 1.64 0.27
C LEU A 8 -3.67 0.82 1.55
N SER A 9 -4.69 0.93 2.40
CA SER A 9 -4.81 0.18 3.64
C SER A 9 -5.60 -1.10 3.42
N SER A 10 -4.94 -2.25 3.52
CA SER A 10 -5.52 -3.55 3.18
C SER A 10 -5.93 -4.39 4.40
N SER A 11 -5.88 -3.82 5.60
CA SER A 11 -6.38 -4.51 6.80
C SER A 11 -7.87 -4.84 6.65
N PRO A 12 -8.28 -6.12 6.87
CA PRO A 12 -9.70 -6.46 6.92
C PRO A 12 -10.37 -5.98 8.22
N ARG A 13 -9.56 -5.64 9.24
CA ARG A 13 -10.05 -5.17 10.55
C ARG A 13 -9.95 -3.65 10.65
N LYS A 14 -11.05 -2.99 11.00
CA LYS A 14 -11.03 -1.56 11.34
C LYS A 14 -10.18 -1.34 12.58
N GLY A 15 -9.27 -0.35 12.54
CA GLY A 15 -8.32 -0.09 13.62
C GLY A 15 -7.26 -1.20 13.76
N GLY A 16 -7.06 -2.04 12.74
CA GLY A 16 -6.02 -3.07 12.76
C GLY A 16 -4.60 -2.49 12.80
N ASN A 17 -3.63 -3.30 13.20
CA ASN A 17 -2.26 -2.84 13.46
C ASN A 17 -1.60 -2.18 12.23
N SER A 18 -1.74 -2.75 11.04
CA SER A 18 -1.22 -2.13 9.80
C SER A 18 -1.96 -0.83 9.41
N GLU A 19 -3.25 -0.71 9.74
CA GLU A 19 -4.00 0.55 9.56
C GLU A 19 -3.51 1.62 10.53
N THR A 20 -3.17 1.25 11.76
CA THR A 20 -2.60 2.17 12.75
C THR A 20 -1.19 2.65 12.33
N LEU A 21 -0.37 1.77 11.73
CA LEU A 21 0.89 2.19 11.09
C LEU A 21 0.65 3.20 9.96
N ALA A 22 -0.35 2.93 9.10
CA ALA A 22 -0.72 3.83 8.02
C ALA A 22 -1.15 5.20 8.54
N ALA A 23 -1.91 5.24 9.64
CA ALA A 23 -2.32 6.49 10.27
C ALA A 23 -1.13 7.29 10.84
N ALA A 24 -0.14 6.62 11.43
CA ALA A 24 1.09 7.26 11.90
C ALA A 24 1.89 7.87 10.74
N PHE A 25 2.08 7.13 9.65
CA PHE A 25 2.72 7.63 8.44
C PHE A 25 1.95 8.83 7.84
N ALA A 26 0.63 8.69 7.71
CA ALA A 26 -0.24 9.75 7.18
C ALA A 26 -0.10 11.05 7.96
N LYS A 27 -0.07 10.97 9.30
CA LYS A 27 0.14 12.13 10.19
C LYS A 27 1.48 12.81 9.89
N GLY A 28 2.58 12.05 9.79
CA GLY A 28 3.89 12.60 9.46
C GLY A 28 3.91 13.30 8.11
N ALA A 29 3.35 12.65 7.07
CA ALA A 29 3.28 13.21 5.73
C ALA A 29 2.42 14.49 5.65
N GLN A 30 1.31 14.54 6.37
CA GLN A 30 0.46 15.75 6.46
C GLN A 30 1.17 16.91 7.16
N GLU A 31 1.87 16.64 8.27
CA GLU A 31 2.65 17.65 8.98
C GLU A 31 3.82 18.19 8.15
N ALA A 32 4.34 17.39 7.20
CA ALA A 32 5.33 17.82 6.22
C ALA A 32 4.72 18.63 5.03
N GLY A 33 3.39 18.87 5.05
CA GLY A 33 2.70 19.68 4.05
C GLY A 33 2.21 18.92 2.82
N ASN A 34 2.21 17.57 2.85
CA ASN A 34 1.72 16.74 1.77
C ASN A 34 0.19 16.54 1.85
N GLN A 35 -0.42 16.31 0.68
CA GLN A 35 -1.83 15.92 0.56
C GLN A 35 -1.91 14.40 0.70
N VAL A 36 -2.55 13.90 1.76
CA VAL A 36 -2.63 12.45 2.04
C VAL A 36 -4.06 11.98 1.90
N GLU A 37 -4.23 10.95 1.10
CA GLU A 37 -5.47 10.20 0.96
C GLU A 37 -5.26 8.75 1.39
N THR A 38 -6.22 8.18 2.14
CA THR A 38 -6.20 6.76 2.50
C THR A 38 -7.41 6.05 1.91
N VAL A 39 -7.16 5.01 1.14
CA VAL A 39 -8.18 4.08 0.64
C VAL A 39 -8.18 2.82 1.50
N TYR A 40 -9.29 2.57 2.18
CA TYR A 40 -9.49 1.35 2.96
C TYR A 40 -10.06 0.26 2.06
N LEU A 41 -9.23 -0.70 1.66
CA LEU A 41 -9.62 -1.74 0.71
C LEU A 41 -10.76 -2.64 1.23
N ARG A 42 -10.93 -2.78 2.56
CA ARG A 42 -12.07 -3.48 3.16
C ARG A 42 -13.43 -2.85 2.86
N GLU A 43 -13.46 -1.58 2.49
CA GLU A 43 -14.69 -0.81 2.21
C GLU A 43 -14.98 -0.78 0.70
N LYS A 44 -14.17 -1.47 -0.10
CA LYS A 44 -14.23 -1.48 -1.55
C LYS A 44 -14.68 -2.82 -2.09
N GLN A 45 -15.40 -2.80 -3.19
CA GLN A 45 -15.88 -4.00 -3.87
C GLN A 45 -15.17 -4.14 -5.21
N TYR A 46 -14.29 -5.11 -5.32
CA TYR A 46 -13.58 -5.43 -6.55
C TYR A 46 -13.22 -6.91 -6.62
N GLY A 47 -13.25 -7.43 -7.83
CA GLY A 47 -12.93 -8.82 -8.12
C GLY A 47 -11.51 -9.02 -8.64
N PHE A 48 -11.15 -10.28 -8.88
CA PHE A 48 -9.84 -10.68 -9.38
C PHE A 48 -9.60 -10.24 -10.83
N CYS A 49 -8.34 -10.00 -11.17
CA CYS A 49 -7.91 -9.82 -12.55
C CYS A 49 -8.19 -11.10 -13.35
N LYS A 50 -8.74 -10.96 -14.57
CA LYS A 50 -9.02 -12.10 -15.48
C LYS A 50 -7.90 -12.36 -16.48
N GLY A 51 -6.80 -11.59 -16.45
CA GLY A 51 -5.68 -11.73 -17.37
C GLY A 51 -6.05 -11.48 -18.84
N CYS A 52 -7.13 -10.73 -19.11
CA CYS A 52 -7.63 -10.53 -20.48
C CYS A 52 -6.83 -9.53 -21.31
N LEU A 53 -5.89 -8.80 -20.70
CA LEU A 53 -5.01 -7.79 -21.31
C LEU A 53 -5.71 -6.64 -22.06
N ALA A 54 -7.05 -6.52 -21.93
CA ALA A 54 -7.79 -5.43 -22.58
C ALA A 54 -7.32 -4.03 -22.10
N CYS A 55 -6.84 -3.94 -20.86
CA CYS A 55 -6.33 -2.70 -20.28
C CYS A 55 -5.09 -2.15 -20.99
N GLN A 56 -4.26 -2.97 -21.61
CA GLN A 56 -3.10 -2.53 -22.40
C GLN A 56 -3.51 -1.67 -23.62
N LYS A 57 -4.70 -1.91 -24.17
CA LYS A 57 -5.23 -1.13 -25.30
C LYS A 57 -6.11 0.03 -24.87
N LEU A 58 -6.82 -0.13 -23.74
CA LEU A 58 -7.85 0.82 -23.31
C LEU A 58 -7.35 1.81 -22.26
N GLY A 59 -6.19 1.57 -21.63
CA GLY A 59 -5.69 2.36 -20.52
C GLY A 59 -6.48 2.20 -19.22
N HIS A 60 -7.49 1.32 -19.17
CA HIS A 60 -8.29 1.04 -17.98
C HIS A 60 -8.82 -0.39 -17.97
N CYS A 61 -9.18 -0.90 -16.78
CA CYS A 61 -9.75 -2.24 -16.65
C CYS A 61 -11.21 -2.27 -17.16
N VAL A 62 -11.57 -3.32 -17.88
CA VAL A 62 -12.93 -3.54 -18.40
C VAL A 62 -13.93 -4.03 -17.33
N ILE A 63 -13.43 -4.51 -16.19
CA ILE A 63 -14.27 -4.91 -15.06
C ILE A 63 -14.67 -3.64 -14.31
N LYS A 64 -15.97 -3.33 -14.35
CA LYS A 64 -16.53 -2.11 -13.75
C LYS A 64 -16.80 -2.32 -12.26
N ASP A 65 -15.79 -2.05 -11.44
CA ASP A 65 -15.84 -2.08 -9.98
C ASP A 65 -14.88 -1.03 -9.39
N ASP A 66 -14.76 -0.97 -8.06
CA ASP A 66 -13.96 0.05 -7.36
C ASP A 66 -12.46 0.03 -7.74
N ALA A 67 -11.93 -1.08 -8.25
CA ALA A 67 -10.52 -1.14 -8.65
C ALA A 67 -10.17 -0.16 -9.78
N VAL A 68 -11.13 0.18 -10.63
CA VAL A 68 -10.90 1.14 -11.73
C VAL A 68 -10.60 2.53 -11.17
N GLU A 69 -11.41 2.98 -10.21
CA GLU A 69 -11.21 4.28 -9.55
C GLU A 69 -9.93 4.29 -8.70
N ILE A 70 -9.65 3.20 -7.98
CA ILE A 70 -8.43 3.09 -7.17
C ILE A 70 -7.19 3.16 -8.07
N ALA A 71 -7.17 2.45 -9.20
CA ALA A 71 -6.07 2.50 -10.15
C ALA A 71 -5.87 3.92 -10.73
N ALA A 72 -6.95 4.65 -11.01
CA ALA A 72 -6.85 6.05 -11.46
C ALA A 72 -6.24 6.96 -10.37
N ARG A 73 -6.60 6.76 -9.10
CA ARG A 73 -5.97 7.50 -7.99
C ARG A 73 -4.51 7.13 -7.81
N MET A 74 -4.14 5.85 -8.00
CA MET A 74 -2.74 5.42 -7.99
C MET A 74 -1.95 6.10 -9.11
N HIS A 75 -2.53 6.21 -10.31
CA HIS A 75 -1.93 6.89 -11.46
C HIS A 75 -1.53 8.34 -11.15
N ASP A 76 -2.41 9.08 -10.46
CA ASP A 76 -2.29 10.51 -10.20
C ASP A 76 -1.53 10.86 -8.91
N ALA A 77 -1.16 9.86 -8.11
CA ALA A 77 -0.40 10.05 -6.88
C ALA A 77 1.10 10.20 -7.18
N ASP A 78 1.80 11.05 -6.43
CA ASP A 78 3.26 11.15 -6.50
C ASP A 78 3.96 10.05 -5.69
N VAL A 79 3.27 9.56 -4.66
CA VAL A 79 3.78 8.56 -3.70
C VAL A 79 2.71 7.53 -3.39
N LEU A 80 3.08 6.25 -3.44
CA LEU A 80 2.22 5.13 -3.05
C LEU A 80 2.68 4.55 -1.70
N VAL A 81 1.73 4.25 -0.82
CA VAL A 81 2.01 3.58 0.45
C VAL A 81 1.12 2.35 0.57
N PHE A 82 1.74 1.19 0.73
CA PHE A 82 1.06 -0.08 0.89
C PHE A 82 1.07 -0.49 2.35
N ALA A 83 -0.10 -0.45 3.02
CA ALA A 83 -0.26 -0.87 4.41
C ALA A 83 -1.00 -2.20 4.47
N THR A 84 -0.34 -3.26 4.96
CA THR A 84 -0.85 -4.63 4.91
C THR A 84 -0.55 -5.43 6.18
N PRO A 85 -1.49 -6.26 6.66
CA PRO A 85 -1.11 -7.36 7.54
C PRO A 85 -0.31 -8.39 6.74
N VAL A 86 0.61 -9.07 7.43
CA VAL A 86 1.30 -10.23 6.85
C VAL A 86 0.42 -11.47 7.05
N TYR A 87 0.03 -12.10 5.96
CA TYR A 87 -0.70 -13.36 5.97
C TYR A 87 0.08 -14.41 5.22
N TYR A 88 0.42 -15.51 5.90
CA TYR A 88 1.26 -16.58 5.34
C TYR A 88 2.52 -16.02 4.66
N TYR A 89 3.25 -15.15 5.40
CA TYR A 89 4.51 -14.53 4.97
C TYR A 89 4.40 -13.65 3.70
N SER A 90 3.20 -13.16 3.38
CA SER A 90 2.98 -12.32 2.19
C SER A 90 1.95 -11.21 2.46
N VAL A 91 1.69 -10.40 1.46
CA VAL A 91 0.66 -9.37 1.50
C VAL A 91 -0.74 -10.00 1.64
N SER A 92 -1.69 -9.25 2.20
CA SER A 92 -3.08 -9.70 2.25
C SER A 92 -3.66 -9.92 0.84
N GLY A 93 -4.60 -10.85 0.72
CA GLY A 93 -5.28 -11.12 -0.55
C GLY A 93 -5.95 -9.90 -1.17
N GLN A 94 -6.48 -9.00 -0.33
CA GLN A 94 -7.07 -7.73 -0.77
C GLN A 94 -6.03 -6.87 -1.49
N LEU A 95 -4.84 -6.69 -0.88
CA LEU A 95 -3.77 -5.91 -1.51
C LEU A 95 -3.31 -6.58 -2.81
N LYS A 96 -3.03 -7.90 -2.79
CA LYS A 96 -2.58 -8.60 -4.00
C LYS A 96 -3.58 -8.48 -5.14
N THR A 97 -4.87 -8.61 -4.84
CA THR A 97 -5.93 -8.43 -5.84
C THR A 97 -5.90 -7.01 -6.42
N MET A 98 -5.73 -5.97 -5.58
CA MET A 98 -5.65 -4.60 -6.08
C MET A 98 -4.41 -4.35 -6.93
N LEU A 99 -3.25 -4.89 -6.54
CA LEU A 99 -2.02 -4.79 -7.34
C LEU A 99 -2.19 -5.45 -8.71
N ASP A 100 -2.83 -6.63 -8.80
CA ASP A 100 -3.14 -7.28 -10.08
C ASP A 100 -4.13 -6.46 -10.93
N ARG A 101 -5.07 -5.77 -10.29
CA ARG A 101 -6.06 -4.91 -10.97
C ARG A 101 -5.48 -3.55 -11.38
N ALA A 102 -4.30 -3.18 -10.86
CA ALA A 102 -3.54 -1.99 -11.26
C ALA A 102 -2.72 -2.21 -12.56
N ASN A 103 -2.88 -3.33 -13.25
CA ASN A 103 -2.19 -3.62 -14.53
C ASN A 103 -2.35 -2.52 -15.61
N PRO A 104 -3.44 -1.72 -15.69
CA PRO A 104 -3.48 -0.58 -16.61
C PRO A 104 -2.36 0.44 -16.44
N LEU A 105 -1.71 0.49 -15.26
CA LEU A 105 -0.65 1.44 -14.96
C LEU A 105 0.69 1.07 -15.61
N PHE A 106 0.89 -0.20 -15.99
CA PHE A 106 2.18 -0.75 -16.47
C PHE A 106 2.77 0.04 -17.64
N ASP A 107 1.95 0.40 -18.63
CA ASP A 107 2.37 1.15 -19.82
C ASP A 107 1.83 2.60 -19.82
N SER A 108 1.49 3.15 -18.65
CA SER A 108 0.91 4.48 -18.53
C SER A 108 1.96 5.56 -18.17
N ASP A 109 1.55 6.80 -18.23
CA ASP A 109 2.32 7.97 -17.80
C ASP A 109 2.16 8.29 -16.30
N TYR A 110 1.97 7.24 -15.48
CA TYR A 110 1.80 7.36 -14.03
C TYR A 110 2.75 8.38 -13.38
N ALA A 111 2.25 9.05 -12.31
CA ALA A 111 3.00 10.12 -11.63
C ALA A 111 3.92 9.62 -10.52
N PHE A 112 3.62 8.47 -9.90
CA PHE A 112 4.36 7.99 -8.72
C PHE A 112 5.82 7.64 -9.02
N THR A 113 6.70 8.06 -8.12
CA THR A 113 8.14 7.76 -8.18
C THR A 113 8.66 7.08 -6.93
N LYS A 114 7.87 7.05 -5.86
CA LYS A 114 8.23 6.43 -4.60
C LYS A 114 7.12 5.53 -4.09
N ALA A 115 7.51 4.39 -3.55
CA ALA A 115 6.63 3.48 -2.83
C ALA A 115 7.16 3.23 -1.41
N TYR A 116 6.24 3.01 -0.47
CA TYR A 116 6.53 2.63 0.92
C TYR A 116 5.70 1.41 1.31
N LEU A 117 6.26 0.58 2.18
CA LEU A 117 5.58 -0.59 2.73
C LEU A 117 5.47 -0.49 4.25
N LEU A 118 4.26 -0.64 4.76
CA LEU A 118 3.95 -0.69 6.19
C LEU A 118 3.31 -2.05 6.48
N ALA A 119 4.00 -2.91 7.20
CA ALA A 119 3.57 -4.29 7.45
C ALA A 119 3.42 -4.58 8.95
N ALA A 120 2.44 -5.39 9.31
CA ALA A 120 2.23 -5.84 10.68
C ALA A 120 1.95 -7.34 10.73
N ALA A 121 2.54 -8.05 11.70
CA ALA A 121 2.41 -9.49 11.87
C ALA A 121 2.33 -9.91 13.34
N ALA A 122 1.77 -11.11 13.58
CA ALA A 122 1.77 -11.74 14.90
C ALA A 122 3.17 -12.21 15.31
N GLU A 123 3.98 -12.67 14.38
CA GLU A 123 5.37 -13.07 14.60
C GLU A 123 6.28 -11.84 14.53
N ASP A 124 7.38 -11.82 15.27
CA ASP A 124 8.31 -10.70 15.42
C ASP A 124 9.64 -10.90 14.68
N GLY A 125 9.91 -12.09 14.14
CA GLY A 125 11.11 -12.37 13.35
C GLY A 125 11.18 -11.52 12.08
N GLU A 126 12.38 -11.01 11.73
CA GLU A 126 12.58 -10.20 10.52
C GLU A 126 12.25 -11.00 9.24
N GLU A 127 12.44 -12.31 9.23
CA GLU A 127 12.08 -13.20 8.13
C GLU A 127 10.57 -13.21 7.81
N THR A 128 9.74 -12.89 8.82
CA THR A 128 8.27 -12.86 8.67
C THR A 128 7.81 -11.90 7.57
N VAL A 129 8.49 -10.79 7.41
CA VAL A 129 8.11 -9.75 6.44
C VAL A 129 8.77 -9.91 5.07
N GLU A 130 9.78 -10.76 4.90
CA GLU A 130 10.55 -10.90 3.65
C GLU A 130 9.68 -11.19 2.43
N GLY A 131 8.74 -12.13 2.54
CA GLY A 131 7.84 -12.47 1.44
C GLY A 131 6.91 -11.31 1.07
N THR A 132 6.48 -10.52 2.07
CA THR A 132 5.68 -9.31 1.86
C THR A 132 6.49 -8.23 1.14
N VAL A 133 7.74 -8.02 1.55
CA VAL A 133 8.66 -7.09 0.86
C VAL A 133 8.90 -7.53 -0.58
N LYS A 134 9.21 -8.80 -0.80
CA LYS A 134 9.41 -9.35 -2.16
C LYS A 134 8.19 -9.19 -3.06
N ALA A 135 6.99 -9.38 -2.51
CA ALA A 135 5.74 -9.23 -3.28
C ALA A 135 5.51 -7.77 -3.73
N VAL A 136 5.76 -6.80 -2.84
CA VAL A 136 5.63 -5.36 -3.17
C VAL A 136 6.77 -4.91 -4.06
N GLN A 137 8.01 -5.31 -3.76
CA GLN A 137 9.18 -4.99 -4.58
C GLN A 137 8.99 -5.47 -6.01
N GLY A 138 8.56 -6.73 -6.21
CA GLY A 138 8.34 -7.27 -7.56
C GLY A 138 7.25 -6.51 -8.35
N TRP A 139 6.26 -5.94 -7.65
CA TRP A 139 5.30 -5.05 -8.31
C TRP A 139 5.93 -3.70 -8.64
N VAL A 140 6.69 -3.10 -7.73
CA VAL A 140 7.40 -1.81 -7.95
C VAL A 140 8.43 -1.93 -9.08
N ASP A 141 9.16 -3.03 -9.17
CA ASP A 141 10.18 -3.27 -10.21
C ASP A 141 9.60 -3.31 -11.63
N CYS A 142 8.26 -3.46 -11.77
CA CYS A 142 7.58 -3.30 -13.04
C CYS A 142 7.41 -1.84 -13.49
N PHE A 143 7.79 -0.86 -12.67
CA PHE A 143 7.62 0.58 -12.92
C PHE A 143 8.96 1.30 -12.89
N GLU A 144 9.56 1.54 -14.06
CA GLU A 144 10.94 2.05 -14.22
C GLU A 144 11.25 3.33 -13.43
N ARG A 145 10.23 4.16 -13.16
CA ARG A 145 10.39 5.44 -12.45
C ARG A 145 10.07 5.36 -10.97
N CYS A 146 9.72 4.17 -10.44
CA CYS A 146 9.29 3.99 -9.06
C CYS A 146 10.31 3.17 -8.28
N GLU A 147 10.58 3.58 -7.04
CA GLU A 147 11.45 2.85 -6.10
C GLU A 147 10.69 2.54 -4.81
N LEU A 148 10.90 1.34 -4.25
CA LEU A 148 10.48 1.02 -2.88
C LEU A 148 11.53 1.61 -1.92
N VAL A 149 11.25 2.82 -1.42
CA VAL A 149 12.23 3.61 -0.67
C VAL A 149 12.23 3.35 0.84
N GLY A 150 11.24 2.64 1.35
CA GLY A 150 11.23 2.31 2.77
C GLY A 150 10.20 1.27 3.16
N THR A 151 10.54 0.51 4.21
CA THR A 151 9.66 -0.48 4.83
C THR A 151 9.66 -0.29 6.33
N VAL A 152 8.47 -0.30 6.94
CA VAL A 152 8.30 -0.40 8.39
C VAL A 152 7.57 -1.69 8.71
N PHE A 153 8.15 -2.49 9.60
CA PHE A 153 7.58 -3.73 10.09
C PHE A 153 7.27 -3.63 11.59
N ALA A 154 6.05 -3.98 11.97
CA ALA A 154 5.62 -4.19 13.34
C ALA A 154 5.33 -5.68 13.55
N GLY A 155 6.31 -6.39 14.11
CA GLY A 155 6.17 -7.79 14.54
C GLY A 155 5.56 -7.89 15.92
N GLY A 156 5.12 -9.10 16.32
CA GLY A 156 4.58 -9.38 17.65
C GLY A 156 3.20 -8.77 17.93
N VAL A 157 2.45 -8.34 16.91
CA VAL A 157 1.15 -7.66 17.06
C VAL A 157 0.02 -8.45 16.37
N ASN A 158 -0.87 -9.06 17.15
CA ASN A 158 -1.92 -9.96 16.65
C ASN A 158 -3.33 -9.36 16.79
N GLY A 159 -3.71 -8.95 17.99
CA GLY A 159 -5.01 -8.35 18.29
C GLY A 159 -5.12 -6.90 17.79
N VAL A 160 -6.34 -6.39 17.63
CA VAL A 160 -6.56 -4.96 17.37
C VAL A 160 -6.07 -4.15 18.56
N GLY A 161 -5.18 -3.20 18.31
CA GLY A 161 -4.61 -2.34 19.34
C GLY A 161 -3.29 -2.82 19.95
N ASP A 162 -2.83 -4.05 19.65
CA ASP A 162 -1.55 -4.57 20.19
C ASP A 162 -0.35 -3.69 19.79
N ILE A 163 -0.48 -2.96 18.70
CA ILE A 163 0.56 -2.03 18.23
C ILE A 163 0.73 -0.78 19.11
N ALA A 164 -0.15 -0.56 20.09
CA ALA A 164 -0.05 0.62 20.94
C ALA A 164 1.30 0.67 21.67
N GLY A 165 2.04 1.78 21.52
CA GLY A 165 3.38 1.94 22.07
C GLY A 165 4.49 1.20 21.32
N HIS A 166 4.20 0.50 20.23
CA HIS A 166 5.21 -0.20 19.45
C HIS A 166 6.14 0.80 18.73
N PRO A 167 7.49 0.58 18.73
CA PRO A 167 8.46 1.52 18.12
C PRO A 167 8.24 1.77 16.62
N ALA A 168 7.60 0.83 15.92
CA ALA A 168 7.27 0.97 14.50
C ALA A 168 6.35 2.16 14.22
N LEU A 169 5.52 2.59 15.19
CA LEU A 169 4.65 3.77 15.03
C LEU A 169 5.47 5.03 14.84
N GLU A 170 6.50 5.23 15.65
CA GLU A 170 7.41 6.38 15.52
C GLU A 170 8.19 6.30 14.21
N LYS A 171 8.69 5.11 13.84
CA LYS A 171 9.37 4.91 12.55
C LYS A 171 8.47 5.26 11.36
N ALA A 172 7.21 4.83 11.38
CA ALA A 172 6.24 5.15 10.33
C ALA A 172 5.95 6.65 10.26
N TYR A 173 5.78 7.30 11.42
CA TYR A 173 5.57 8.74 11.48
C TYR A 173 6.76 9.52 10.92
N GLN A 174 7.99 9.20 11.33
CA GLN A 174 9.19 9.87 10.82
C GLN A 174 9.38 9.63 9.31
N MET A 175 9.14 8.39 8.84
CA MET A 175 9.17 8.07 7.42
C MET A 175 8.14 8.91 6.63
N GLY A 176 6.97 9.14 7.18
CA GLY A 176 5.96 10.03 6.59
C GLY A 176 6.43 11.48 6.51
N LYS A 177 7.17 11.97 7.50
CA LYS A 177 7.73 13.34 7.48
C LYS A 177 8.80 13.55 6.42
N GLU A 178 9.46 12.50 5.97
CA GLU A 178 10.54 12.53 4.96
C GLU A 178 10.01 12.39 3.51
N VAL A 179 8.71 12.29 3.32
CA VAL A 179 8.09 12.18 1.99
C VAL A 179 8.27 13.47 1.10
#